data_145467fbd567e9923ff925707d18f28a
#
_entry.id   145467fbd567e9923ff925707d18f28a
#
_cell.length_a   1.000
_cell.length_b   1.000
_cell.length_c   1.000
_cell.angle_alpha   90.00
_cell.angle_beta   90.00
_cell.angle_gamma   90.00
#
_symmetry.space_group_name_H-M   'P 1'
#
loop_
_entity.id
_entity.type
_entity.pdbx_description
1 polymer ?
#
loop_
_entity_poly.entity_id
_entity_poly.type
_entity_poly.pdbx_seq_one_letter_code
_entity_poly.pdbx_strand_id
1 'polypeptide(L)'
;LPPSNTVEVLYNDHHHWLTGWLRRKLGCPESAADLAQDTFIRVLTARETPTLIEPRAFLTTVAKRVLFNFYRRQDLERAYLDALAQMPEHVAPSEEERAIILQTLVELDQLLDGLPIQVKRAFLLAQLDGLTYAQIGAELGISIATVKRHLSKAAMRCYFAL
;
A
#
# COMPACT_ATOMS: atom_id res chain seq x y z
N LEU A 1 20.44 -4.23 11.11
CA LEU A 1 20.33 -2.79 10.84
C LEU A 1 21.63 -2.32 10.20
N PRO A 2 21.59 -1.57 9.09
CA PRO A 2 22.81 -0.96 8.56
C PRO A 2 23.43 -0.05 9.61
N PRO A 3 24.74 0.08 9.66
CA PRO A 3 25.38 1.01 10.57
C PRO A 3 24.87 2.42 10.30
N SER A 4 24.47 3.14 11.35
CA SER A 4 23.89 4.50 11.27
C SER A 4 24.70 5.44 10.38
N ASN A 5 26.02 5.27 10.37
CA ASN A 5 26.94 6.03 9.53
C ASN A 5 26.69 5.85 8.01
N THR A 6 26.30 4.65 7.56
CA THR A 6 26.04 4.38 6.13
C THR A 6 24.79 5.11 5.62
N VAL A 7 23.73 5.15 6.43
CA VAL A 7 22.48 5.85 6.07
C VAL A 7 22.66 7.35 6.14
N GLU A 8 23.44 7.83 7.12
CA GLU A 8 23.77 9.26 7.26
C GLU A 8 24.56 9.77 6.05
N VAL A 9 25.53 9.02 5.57
CA VAL A 9 26.27 9.34 4.34
C VAL A 9 25.34 9.36 3.13
N LEU A 10 24.48 8.34 2.97
CA LEU A 10 23.51 8.30 1.89
C LEU A 10 22.57 9.50 1.92
N TYR A 11 22.10 9.89 3.10
CA TYR A 11 21.23 11.03 3.29
C TYR A 11 21.94 12.33 2.90
N ASN A 12 23.11 12.59 3.45
CA ASN A 12 23.85 13.82 3.18
C ASN A 12 24.22 13.98 1.70
N ASP A 13 24.62 12.88 1.05
CA ASP A 13 25.10 12.92 -0.34
C ASP A 13 23.96 12.92 -1.36
N HIS A 14 22.79 12.37 -1.04
CA HIS A 14 21.75 12.10 -2.04
C HIS A 14 20.37 12.66 -1.71
N HIS A 15 20.15 13.24 -0.53
CA HIS A 15 18.85 13.78 -0.12
C HIS A 15 18.30 14.82 -1.11
N HIS A 16 19.10 15.82 -1.49
CA HIS A 16 18.67 16.85 -2.42
C HIS A 16 18.35 16.31 -3.81
N TRP A 17 19.17 15.37 -4.29
CA TRP A 17 18.92 14.70 -5.56
C TRP A 17 17.64 13.90 -5.54
N LEU A 18 17.41 13.11 -4.49
CA LEU A 18 16.21 12.28 -4.36
C LEU A 18 14.93 13.14 -4.27
N THR A 19 14.96 14.20 -3.48
CA THR A 19 13.84 15.15 -3.37
C THR A 19 13.54 15.80 -4.73
N GLY A 20 14.55 16.20 -5.48
CA GLY A 20 14.39 16.73 -6.83
C GLY A 20 13.83 15.71 -7.82
N TRP A 21 14.26 14.45 -7.73
CA TRP A 21 13.73 13.36 -8.55
C TRP A 21 12.24 13.10 -8.25
N LEU A 22 11.86 13.03 -6.97
CA LEU A 22 10.47 12.86 -6.53
C LEU A 22 9.59 14.05 -6.92
N ARG A 23 10.11 15.29 -6.80
CA ARG A 23 9.40 16.50 -7.22
C ARG A 23 9.03 16.49 -8.70
N ARG A 24 9.93 16.01 -9.58
CA ARG A 24 9.62 15.85 -11.00
C ARG A 24 8.54 14.81 -11.26
N LYS A 25 8.42 13.80 -10.41
CA LYS A 25 7.39 12.75 -10.52
C LYS A 25 6.03 13.18 -9.98
N LEU A 26 6.01 13.91 -8.87
CA LEU A 26 4.80 14.28 -8.13
C LEU A 26 4.23 15.64 -8.52
N GLY A 27 5.06 16.56 -8.97
CA GLY A 27 4.67 17.94 -9.22
C GLY A 27 4.39 18.77 -7.95
N CYS A 28 4.47 18.18 -6.75
CA CYS A 28 4.24 18.83 -5.46
C CYS A 28 5.52 18.78 -4.61
N PRO A 29 6.09 19.93 -4.21
CA PRO A 29 7.32 19.97 -3.41
C PRO A 29 7.17 19.37 -2.01
N GLU A 30 6.03 19.60 -1.36
CA GLU A 30 5.76 19.13 0.01
C GLU A 30 5.67 17.60 0.04
N SER A 31 4.88 17.00 -0.84
CA SER A 31 4.79 15.55 -0.97
C SER A 31 6.13 14.92 -1.34
N ALA A 32 6.93 15.59 -2.18
CA ALA A 32 8.24 15.12 -2.56
C ALA A 32 9.22 15.07 -1.38
N ALA A 33 9.19 16.08 -0.51
CA ALA A 33 10.00 16.11 0.69
C ALA A 33 9.60 14.99 1.68
N ASP A 34 8.31 14.80 1.89
CA ASP A 34 7.77 13.74 2.76
C ASP A 34 8.16 12.34 2.25
N LEU A 35 7.98 12.08 0.95
CA LEU A 35 8.35 10.78 0.37
C LEU A 35 9.86 10.55 0.31
N ALA A 36 10.65 11.59 0.22
CA ALA A 36 12.11 11.48 0.37
C ALA A 36 12.48 11.03 1.77
N GLN A 37 11.88 11.61 2.82
CA GLN A 37 12.07 11.19 4.20
C GLN A 37 11.62 9.75 4.42
N ASP A 38 10.43 9.37 3.94
CA ASP A 38 9.92 8.00 4.02
C ASP A 38 10.86 7.00 3.36
N THR A 39 11.47 7.37 2.25
CA THR A 39 12.46 6.55 1.56
C THR A 39 13.67 6.28 2.45
N PHE A 40 14.23 7.31 3.09
CA PHE A 40 15.37 7.15 3.99
C PHE A 40 15.01 6.40 5.28
N ILE A 41 13.82 6.60 5.83
CA ILE A 41 13.33 5.82 6.97
C ILE A 41 13.26 4.33 6.61
N ARG A 42 12.77 3.98 5.43
CA ARG A 42 12.74 2.58 4.95
C ARG A 42 14.13 2.00 4.77
N VAL A 43 15.07 2.78 4.25
CA VAL A 43 16.48 2.37 4.15
C VAL A 43 17.07 2.13 5.54
N LEU A 44 16.76 3.00 6.50
CA LEU A 44 17.25 2.89 7.89
C LEU A 44 16.68 1.65 8.60
N THR A 45 15.43 1.32 8.34
CA THR A 45 14.74 0.19 8.98
C THR A 45 14.88 -1.13 8.22
N ALA A 46 15.48 -1.12 7.03
CA ALA A 46 15.75 -2.31 6.24
C ALA A 46 16.72 -3.25 6.96
N ARG A 47 16.48 -4.56 6.84
CA ARG A 47 17.36 -5.59 7.39
C ARG A 47 18.63 -5.80 6.56
N GLU A 48 18.60 -5.39 5.31
CA GLU A 48 19.73 -5.51 4.39
C GLU A 48 20.54 -4.23 4.36
N THR A 49 21.88 -4.37 4.37
CA THR A 49 22.79 -3.24 4.24
C THR A 49 22.73 -2.70 2.83
N PRO A 50 22.46 -1.39 2.63
CA PRO A 50 22.46 -0.82 1.29
C PRO A 50 23.82 -0.99 0.63
N THR A 51 23.80 -1.44 -0.62
CA THR A 51 25.01 -1.52 -1.44
C THR A 51 25.42 -0.11 -1.88
N LEU A 52 26.54 0.37 -1.43
CA LEU A 52 27.06 1.70 -1.77
C LEU A 52 27.65 1.79 -3.18
N ILE A 53 27.67 0.70 -3.95
CA ILE A 53 28.24 0.65 -5.30
C ILE A 53 27.45 1.54 -6.25
N GLU A 54 26.11 1.51 -6.16
CA GLU A 54 25.22 2.36 -6.95
C GLU A 54 24.10 2.99 -6.08
N PRO A 55 24.44 3.97 -5.23
CA PRO A 55 23.52 4.49 -4.23
C PRO A 55 22.24 5.10 -4.82
N ARG A 56 22.35 5.77 -5.96
CA ARG A 56 21.18 6.36 -6.65
C ARG A 56 20.23 5.30 -7.22
N ALA A 57 20.75 4.23 -7.79
CA ALA A 57 19.93 3.12 -8.29
C ALA A 57 19.20 2.43 -7.13
N PHE A 58 19.88 2.21 -6.02
CA PHE A 58 19.27 1.65 -4.81
C PHE A 58 18.17 2.56 -4.25
N LEU A 59 18.45 3.85 -4.05
CA LEU A 59 17.47 4.82 -3.55
C LEU A 59 16.27 4.95 -4.50
N THR A 60 16.49 4.92 -5.81
CA THR A 60 15.41 4.94 -6.81
C THR A 60 14.50 3.72 -6.67
N THR A 61 15.07 2.54 -6.43
CA THR A 61 14.28 1.31 -6.25
C THR A 61 13.38 1.40 -5.02
N VAL A 62 13.92 1.88 -3.89
CA VAL A 62 13.14 2.09 -2.66
C VAL A 62 12.09 3.18 -2.86
N ALA A 63 12.47 4.31 -3.47
CA ALA A 63 11.59 5.45 -3.72
C ALA A 63 10.42 5.10 -4.65
N LYS A 64 10.63 4.27 -5.68
CA LYS A 64 9.56 3.78 -6.55
C LYS A 64 8.49 3.03 -5.78
N ARG A 65 8.87 2.24 -4.77
CA ARG A 65 7.92 1.53 -3.92
C ARG A 65 7.15 2.48 -3.00
N VAL A 66 7.83 3.48 -2.44
CA VAL A 66 7.20 4.55 -1.66
C VAL A 66 6.19 5.33 -2.51
N LEU A 67 6.57 5.67 -3.74
CA LEU A 67 5.73 6.37 -4.70
C LEU A 67 4.49 5.56 -5.09
N PHE A 68 4.67 4.28 -5.35
CA PHE A 68 3.57 3.36 -5.66
C PHE A 68 2.55 3.30 -4.52
N ASN A 69 3.00 3.15 -3.28
CA ASN A 69 2.13 3.14 -2.11
C ASN A 69 1.41 4.48 -1.91
N PHE A 70 2.08 5.60 -2.19
CA PHE A 70 1.48 6.92 -2.15
C PHE A 70 0.32 7.07 -3.13
N TYR A 71 0.52 6.68 -4.40
CA TYR A 71 -0.54 6.72 -5.40
C TYR A 71 -1.69 5.77 -5.07
N ARG A 72 -1.40 4.57 -4.60
CA ARG A 72 -2.46 3.64 -4.16
C ARG A 72 -3.31 4.21 -3.04
N ARG A 73 -2.68 4.86 -2.07
CA ARG A 73 -3.41 5.54 -0.99
C ARG A 73 -4.32 6.64 -1.52
N GLN A 74 -3.84 7.44 -2.47
CA GLN A 74 -4.66 8.48 -3.10
C GLN A 74 -5.84 7.89 -3.88
N ASP A 75 -5.64 6.79 -4.59
CA ASP A 75 -6.71 6.12 -5.33
C ASP A 75 -7.77 5.54 -4.39
N LEU A 76 -7.37 4.95 -3.28
CA LEU A 76 -8.28 4.47 -2.23
C LEU A 76 -9.07 5.62 -1.60
N GLU A 77 -8.40 6.71 -1.27
CA GLU A 77 -9.05 7.90 -0.71
C GLU A 77 -10.09 8.48 -1.67
N ARG A 78 -9.75 8.60 -2.95
CA ARG A 78 -10.67 9.07 -3.98
C ARG A 78 -11.87 8.15 -4.12
N ALA A 79 -11.66 6.84 -4.22
CA ALA A 79 -12.74 5.86 -4.33
C ALA A 79 -13.65 5.88 -3.10
N TYR A 80 -13.07 6.07 -1.91
CA TYR A 80 -13.83 6.18 -0.66
C TYR A 80 -14.69 7.45 -0.62
N LEU A 81 -14.13 8.60 -1.00
CA LEU A 81 -14.86 9.87 -1.08
C LEU A 81 -16.00 9.80 -2.11
N ASP A 82 -15.75 9.17 -3.27
CA ASP A 82 -16.79 8.96 -4.30
C ASP A 82 -17.93 8.08 -3.77
N ALA A 83 -17.61 7.04 -3.01
CA ALA A 83 -18.63 6.20 -2.36
C ALA A 83 -19.43 6.97 -1.30
N LEU A 84 -18.76 7.80 -0.47
CA LEU A 84 -19.42 8.64 0.52
C LEU A 84 -20.37 9.65 -0.09
N ALA A 85 -20.02 10.22 -1.23
CA ALA A 85 -20.87 11.20 -1.93
C ALA A 85 -22.23 10.62 -2.39
N GLN A 86 -22.31 9.30 -2.51
CA GLN A 86 -23.54 8.59 -2.88
C GLN A 86 -24.39 8.16 -1.67
N MET A 87 -23.87 8.31 -0.45
CA MET A 87 -24.60 7.96 0.77
C MET A 87 -25.53 9.10 1.20
N PRO A 88 -26.71 8.80 1.78
CA PRO A 88 -27.53 9.81 2.42
C PRO A 88 -26.79 10.49 3.59
N GLU A 89 -26.94 11.81 3.75
CA GLU A 89 -26.24 12.59 4.77
C GLU A 89 -26.38 12.03 6.20
N HIS A 90 -27.57 11.53 6.53
CA HIS A 90 -27.87 10.99 7.87
C HIS A 90 -27.19 9.63 8.17
N VAL A 91 -26.58 9.01 7.17
CA VAL A 91 -25.84 7.73 7.29
C VAL A 91 -24.32 7.94 7.13
N ALA A 92 -23.93 9.14 6.66
CA ALA A 92 -22.52 9.43 6.43
C ALA A 92 -21.75 9.42 7.77
N PRO A 93 -20.59 8.73 7.83
CA PRO A 93 -19.75 8.72 9.02
C PRO A 93 -19.18 10.13 9.32
N SER A 94 -18.86 10.38 10.58
CA SER A 94 -18.15 11.58 11.01
C SER A 94 -16.75 11.68 10.38
N GLU A 95 -16.12 12.85 10.42
CA GLU A 95 -14.76 13.04 9.92
C GLU A 95 -13.74 12.10 10.60
N GLU A 96 -13.90 11.90 11.91
CA GLU A 96 -13.04 10.98 12.67
C GLU A 96 -13.23 9.54 12.24
N GLU A 97 -14.47 9.09 12.08
CA GLU A 97 -14.78 7.74 11.57
C GLU A 97 -14.27 7.54 10.14
N ARG A 98 -14.35 8.56 9.28
CA ARG A 98 -13.80 8.54 7.92
C ARG A 98 -12.29 8.30 7.93
N ALA A 99 -11.57 9.00 8.81
CA ALA A 99 -10.13 8.84 8.94
C ALA A 99 -9.75 7.41 9.36
N ILE A 100 -10.49 6.84 10.31
CA ILE A 100 -10.28 5.46 10.79
C ILE A 100 -10.58 4.46 9.66
N ILE A 101 -11.70 4.63 8.97
CA ILE A 101 -12.08 3.74 7.86
C ILE A 101 -11.03 3.78 6.74
N LEU A 102 -10.59 4.96 6.34
CA LEU A 102 -9.57 5.10 5.29
C LEU A 102 -8.26 4.44 5.71
N GLN A 103 -7.82 4.65 6.95
CA GLN A 103 -6.61 4.00 7.47
C GLN A 103 -6.75 2.47 7.44
N THR A 104 -7.89 1.93 7.84
CA THR A 104 -8.17 0.48 7.80
C THR A 104 -8.15 -0.06 6.37
N LEU A 105 -8.70 0.67 5.40
CA LEU A 105 -8.68 0.29 3.99
C LEU A 105 -7.24 0.25 3.45
N VAL A 106 -6.41 1.23 3.80
CA VAL A 106 -4.99 1.27 3.40
C VAL A 106 -4.23 0.08 4.00
N GLU A 107 -4.45 -0.23 5.26
CA GLU A 107 -3.82 -1.37 5.94
C GLU A 107 -4.24 -2.70 5.31
N LEU A 108 -5.52 -2.86 5.02
CA LEU A 108 -6.05 -4.05 4.33
C LEU A 108 -5.45 -4.19 2.92
N ASP A 109 -5.37 -3.10 2.16
CA ASP A 109 -4.76 -3.12 0.84
C ASP A 109 -3.29 -3.54 0.88
N GLN A 110 -2.53 -3.03 1.85
CA GLN A 110 -1.13 -3.42 2.06
C GLN A 110 -0.99 -4.88 2.48
N LEU A 111 -1.89 -5.36 3.34
CA LEU A 111 -1.91 -6.74 3.80
C LEU A 111 -2.12 -7.72 2.64
N LEU A 112 -3.02 -7.37 1.73
CA LEU A 112 -3.35 -8.17 0.55
C LEU A 112 -2.40 -7.93 -0.64
N ASP A 113 -1.41 -7.06 -0.49
CA ASP A 113 -0.46 -6.76 -1.55
C ASP A 113 0.36 -8.01 -1.95
N GLY A 114 0.63 -8.14 -3.25
CA GLY A 114 1.29 -9.31 -3.81
C GLY A 114 0.41 -10.54 -4.04
N LEU A 115 -0.85 -10.55 -3.58
CA LEU A 115 -1.80 -11.60 -3.94
C LEU A 115 -2.37 -11.39 -5.35
N PRO A 116 -2.61 -12.47 -6.11
CA PRO A 116 -3.30 -12.38 -7.40
C PRO A 116 -4.67 -11.70 -7.26
N ILE A 117 -5.07 -10.95 -8.28
CA ILE A 117 -6.32 -10.18 -8.26
C ILE A 117 -7.57 -11.03 -7.97
N GLN A 118 -7.63 -12.25 -8.50
CA GLN A 118 -8.74 -13.17 -8.26
C GLN A 118 -8.82 -13.62 -6.80
N VAL A 119 -7.67 -13.79 -6.14
CA VAL A 119 -7.60 -14.13 -4.71
C VAL A 119 -8.09 -12.97 -3.86
N LYS A 120 -7.64 -11.74 -4.17
CA LYS A 120 -8.12 -10.53 -3.49
C LYS A 120 -9.63 -10.35 -3.63
N ARG A 121 -10.15 -10.48 -4.86
CA ARG A 121 -11.58 -10.33 -5.13
C ARG A 121 -12.40 -11.36 -4.37
N ALA A 122 -12.00 -12.64 -4.41
CA ALA A 122 -12.70 -13.69 -3.66
C ALA A 122 -12.75 -13.39 -2.16
N PHE A 123 -11.64 -12.94 -1.59
CA PHE A 123 -11.54 -12.58 -0.18
C PHE A 123 -12.45 -11.40 0.18
N LEU A 124 -12.44 -10.33 -0.61
CA LEU A 124 -13.26 -9.15 -0.37
C LEU A 124 -14.75 -9.47 -0.50
N LEU A 125 -15.17 -10.25 -1.50
CA LEU A 125 -16.57 -10.69 -1.67
C LEU A 125 -17.04 -11.54 -0.47
N ALA A 126 -16.16 -12.37 0.10
CA ALA A 126 -16.50 -13.15 1.28
C ALA A 126 -16.60 -12.30 2.55
N GLN A 127 -15.66 -11.39 2.77
CA GLN A 127 -15.54 -10.63 4.02
C GLN A 127 -16.41 -9.38 4.09
N LEU A 128 -16.54 -8.65 2.99
CA LEU A 128 -17.29 -7.39 2.95
C LEU A 128 -18.73 -7.59 2.50
N ASP A 129 -18.94 -8.40 1.47
CA ASP A 129 -20.27 -8.62 0.90
C ASP A 129 -20.97 -9.86 1.50
N GLY A 130 -20.25 -10.66 2.29
CA GLY A 130 -20.79 -11.84 2.95
C GLY A 130 -21.27 -12.93 1.99
N LEU A 131 -20.75 -12.98 0.77
CA LEU A 131 -21.17 -13.95 -0.25
C LEU A 131 -20.74 -15.36 0.12
N THR A 132 -21.59 -16.32 -0.21
CA THR A 132 -21.28 -17.75 -0.09
C THR A 132 -20.26 -18.18 -1.16
N TYR A 133 -19.60 -19.30 -0.96
CA TYR A 133 -18.64 -19.85 -1.93
C TYR A 133 -19.25 -20.07 -3.32
N ALA A 134 -20.52 -20.52 -3.37
CA ALA A 134 -21.24 -20.68 -4.62
C ALA A 134 -21.49 -19.34 -5.34
N GLN A 135 -21.86 -18.31 -4.59
CA GLN A 135 -22.08 -16.96 -5.12
C GLN A 135 -20.77 -16.34 -5.62
N ILE A 136 -19.68 -16.48 -4.86
CA ILE A 136 -18.34 -16.02 -5.28
C ILE A 136 -17.90 -16.76 -6.54
N GLY A 137 -18.09 -18.07 -6.61
CA GLY A 137 -17.79 -18.86 -7.80
C GLY A 137 -18.53 -18.39 -9.03
N ALA A 138 -19.83 -18.09 -8.89
CA ALA A 138 -20.67 -17.54 -9.96
C ALA A 138 -20.18 -16.13 -10.39
N GLU A 139 -19.90 -15.25 -9.44
CA GLU A 139 -19.43 -13.87 -9.69
C GLU A 139 -18.07 -13.84 -10.40
N LEU A 140 -17.14 -14.69 -10.00
CA LEU A 140 -15.79 -14.72 -10.54
C LEU A 140 -15.60 -15.70 -11.71
N GLY A 141 -16.60 -16.51 -12.04
CA GLY A 141 -16.53 -17.52 -13.09
C GLY A 141 -15.54 -18.66 -12.76
N ILE A 142 -15.47 -19.06 -11.49
CA ILE A 142 -14.56 -20.12 -11.00
C ILE A 142 -15.33 -21.17 -10.19
N SER A 143 -14.74 -22.35 -10.05
CA SER A 143 -15.32 -23.43 -9.24
C SER A 143 -15.29 -23.12 -7.74
N ILE A 144 -16.21 -23.74 -6.98
CA ILE A 144 -16.24 -23.63 -5.51
C ILE A 144 -14.91 -24.11 -4.90
N ALA A 145 -14.30 -25.16 -5.46
CA ALA A 145 -12.99 -25.64 -5.03
C ALA A 145 -11.89 -24.58 -5.20
N THR A 146 -11.93 -23.83 -6.30
CA THR A 146 -11.00 -22.72 -6.56
C THR A 146 -11.27 -21.56 -5.60
N VAL A 147 -12.53 -21.23 -5.31
CA VAL A 147 -12.90 -20.23 -4.30
C VAL A 147 -12.29 -20.58 -2.94
N LYS A 148 -12.46 -21.83 -2.48
CA LYS A 148 -11.88 -22.29 -1.21
C LYS A 148 -10.36 -22.14 -1.17
N ARG A 149 -9.66 -22.48 -2.27
CA ARG A 149 -8.20 -22.27 -2.35
C ARG A 149 -7.81 -20.80 -2.30
N HIS A 150 -8.55 -19.93 -2.98
CA HIS A 150 -8.30 -18.50 -2.96
C HIS A 150 -8.49 -17.92 -1.56
N LEU A 151 -9.57 -18.28 -0.88
CA LEU A 151 -9.85 -17.83 0.49
C LEU A 151 -8.80 -18.34 1.47
N SER A 152 -8.38 -19.60 1.36
CA SER A 152 -7.30 -20.14 2.19
C SER A 152 -5.99 -19.39 1.97
N LYS A 153 -5.64 -19.08 0.71
CA LYS A 153 -4.43 -18.32 0.39
C LYS A 153 -4.44 -16.91 0.97
N ALA A 154 -5.58 -16.22 0.89
CA ALA A 154 -5.74 -14.89 1.47
C ALA A 154 -5.71 -14.94 3.01
N ALA A 155 -6.41 -15.90 3.62
CA ALA A 155 -6.42 -16.08 5.07
C ALA A 155 -5.02 -16.36 5.64
N MET A 156 -4.22 -17.21 4.96
CA MET A 156 -2.84 -17.47 5.32
C MET A 156 -2.00 -16.17 5.28
N ARG A 157 -2.20 -15.33 4.25
CA ARG A 157 -1.50 -14.04 4.15
C ARG A 157 -1.84 -13.14 5.33
N CYS A 158 -3.12 -13.05 5.70
CA CYS A 158 -3.57 -12.25 6.84
C CYS A 158 -3.02 -12.79 8.17
N TYR A 159 -3.05 -14.11 8.36
CA TYR A 159 -2.60 -14.74 9.60
C TYR A 159 -1.09 -14.54 9.88
N PHE A 160 -0.25 -14.64 8.84
CA PHE A 160 1.20 -14.48 8.99
C PHE A 160 1.69 -13.03 8.92
N ALA A 161 0.81 -12.07 8.67
CA ALA A 161 1.15 -10.65 8.65
C ALA A 161 0.90 -9.95 10.00
N LEU A 162 0.19 -10.62 10.92
CA LEU A 162 -0.02 -10.20 12.30
C LEU A 162 1.12 -10.72 13.18
#